data_247930d3ab5a1d879bcb4c8c3869ea4d
#
_entry.id   247930d3ab5a1d879bcb4c8c3869ea4d
#
_cell.length_a   1.000
_cell.length_b   1.000
_cell.length_c   1.000
_cell.angle_alpha   90.00
_cell.angle_beta   90.00
_cell.angle_gamma   90.00
#
_symmetry.space_group_name_H-M   'P 1'
#
loop_
_entity.id
_entity.type
_entity.pdbx_description
1 polymer ?
#
loop_
_entity_poly.entity_id
_entity_poly.type
_entity_poly.pdbx_seq_one_letter_code
_entity_poly.pdbx_strand_id
1 'polypeptide(L)'
;MVHIYDRERKSDKEELVSYGLFIITGLFLGGRLMHCLAYEPDYYMKYPWDIIKPWRGVLGQNAVFVGYQGMSGHGSAIGIVLAIALNSLRTGTSMIWMVDRIAIFGPLIGAFVRIGNLFNSEILGKTSELPWAFLFPRAGHVPRHPVQLYEALVYVIIFILSYRFYKKRAGSERPGEILGFVLVLVYFSRFLLEFFKAKQSAVETGMAFNMGHLLSIPFILIGLVLLFRPFRREKALKNGAYEK
;
A
#
# COMPACT_ATOMS: atom_id res chain seq x y z
N MET A 1 -1.21 14.34 7.36
CA MET A 1 -2.65 14.01 7.38
C MET A 1 -3.45 14.99 8.22
N VAL A 2 -3.13 15.21 9.51
CA VAL A 2 -3.80 16.20 10.39
C VAL A 2 -3.98 17.55 9.70
N HIS A 3 -2.90 18.14 9.19
CA HIS A 3 -2.95 19.46 8.51
C HIS A 3 -3.90 19.50 7.29
N ILE A 4 -4.00 18.42 6.53
CA ILE A 4 -4.94 18.31 5.40
C ILE A 4 -6.38 18.26 5.93
N TYR A 5 -6.59 17.45 6.96
CA TYR A 5 -7.90 17.25 7.55
C TYR A 5 -8.45 18.53 8.19
N ASP A 6 -7.64 19.23 8.99
CA ASP A 6 -7.98 20.50 9.62
C ASP A 6 -8.34 21.58 8.59
N ARG A 7 -7.60 21.59 7.46
CA ARG A 7 -7.82 22.57 6.39
C ARG A 7 -9.14 22.37 5.65
N GLU A 8 -9.52 21.12 5.40
CA GLU A 8 -10.66 20.78 4.54
C GLU A 8 -11.96 20.63 5.31
N ARG A 9 -11.91 20.08 6.51
CA ARG A 9 -13.11 19.73 7.28
C ARG A 9 -13.35 20.54 8.54
N LYS A 10 -12.36 21.28 9.04
CA LYS A 10 -12.42 22.00 10.33
C LYS A 10 -12.87 21.11 11.50
N SER A 11 -12.57 19.83 11.44
CA SER A 11 -13.26 18.84 12.21
C SER A 11 -12.41 18.22 13.31
N ASP A 12 -13.10 17.49 14.12
CA ASP A 12 -12.69 16.85 15.34
C ASP A 12 -11.47 15.93 15.13
N LYS A 13 -10.42 16.16 15.90
CA LYS A 13 -9.21 15.29 15.90
C LYS A 13 -9.57 13.85 16.20
N GLU A 14 -10.65 13.62 16.92
CA GLU A 14 -11.17 12.29 17.25
C GLU A 14 -11.61 11.52 16.00
N GLU A 15 -12.22 12.17 15.02
CA GLU A 15 -12.60 11.52 13.75
C GLU A 15 -11.36 11.05 12.97
N LEU A 16 -10.30 11.86 12.94
CA LEU A 16 -9.05 11.49 12.28
C LEU A 16 -8.35 10.32 12.99
N VAL A 17 -8.33 10.32 14.32
CA VAL A 17 -7.79 9.21 15.12
C VAL A 17 -8.60 7.94 14.87
N SER A 18 -9.93 8.04 14.90
CA SER A 18 -10.82 6.92 14.56
C SER A 18 -10.54 6.37 13.18
N TYR A 19 -10.38 7.24 12.17
CA TYR A 19 -10.04 6.85 10.81
C TYR A 19 -8.71 6.10 10.73
N GLY A 20 -7.67 6.61 11.41
CA GLY A 20 -6.38 5.94 11.52
C GLY A 20 -6.49 4.56 12.15
N LEU A 21 -7.24 4.43 13.23
CA LEU A 21 -7.46 3.16 13.92
C LEU A 21 -8.20 2.15 13.03
N PHE A 22 -9.22 2.57 12.27
CA PHE A 22 -9.92 1.71 11.31
C PHE A 22 -8.95 1.15 10.27
N ILE A 23 -8.08 1.98 9.69
CA ILE A 23 -7.11 1.55 8.68
C ILE A 23 -6.10 0.57 9.26
N ILE A 24 -5.51 0.88 10.43
CA ILE A 24 -4.53 0.02 11.09
C ILE A 24 -5.18 -1.33 11.42
N THR A 25 -6.38 -1.31 12.01
CA THR A 25 -7.13 -2.53 12.33
C THR A 25 -7.44 -3.34 11.07
N GLY A 26 -7.91 -2.70 10.01
CA GLY A 26 -8.18 -3.35 8.73
C GLY A 26 -6.93 -3.98 8.11
N LEU A 27 -5.80 -3.29 8.15
CA LEU A 27 -4.52 -3.78 7.66
C LEU A 27 -4.10 -5.07 8.40
N PHE A 28 -4.12 -5.04 9.74
CA PHE A 28 -3.69 -6.19 10.54
C PHE A 28 -4.67 -7.35 10.47
N LEU A 29 -5.97 -7.11 10.66
CA LEU A 29 -6.99 -8.16 10.61
C LEU A 29 -7.08 -8.78 9.22
N GLY A 30 -7.14 -7.96 8.17
CA GLY A 30 -7.21 -8.46 6.80
C GLY A 30 -5.98 -9.27 6.42
N GLY A 31 -4.78 -8.76 6.74
CA GLY A 31 -3.52 -9.47 6.48
C GLY A 31 -3.42 -10.80 7.22
N ARG A 32 -3.81 -10.82 8.49
CA ARG A 32 -3.77 -12.04 9.32
C ARG A 32 -4.82 -13.05 8.90
N LEU A 33 -6.08 -12.64 8.78
CA LEU A 33 -7.17 -13.54 8.39
C LEU A 33 -6.92 -14.17 7.02
N MET A 34 -6.51 -13.38 6.02
CA MET A 34 -6.19 -13.92 4.70
C MET A 34 -5.04 -14.93 4.77
N HIS A 35 -3.99 -14.65 5.54
CA HIS A 35 -2.91 -15.62 5.72
C HIS A 35 -3.42 -16.91 6.33
N CYS A 36 -4.14 -16.83 7.44
CA CYS A 36 -4.64 -18.01 8.15
C CYS A 36 -5.61 -18.85 7.32
N LEU A 37 -6.50 -18.18 6.56
CA LEU A 37 -7.57 -18.87 5.84
C LEU A 37 -7.17 -19.33 4.43
N ALA A 38 -6.23 -18.65 3.77
CA ALA A 38 -5.86 -18.93 2.39
C ALA A 38 -4.49 -19.61 2.22
N TYR A 39 -3.55 -19.40 3.15
CA TYR A 39 -2.20 -19.96 3.02
C TYR A 39 -1.94 -21.15 3.94
N GLU A 40 -2.50 -21.17 5.15
CA GLU A 40 -2.33 -22.26 6.12
C GLU A 40 -3.68 -22.73 6.72
N PRO A 41 -4.73 -22.99 5.92
CA PRO A 41 -6.07 -23.29 6.43
C PRO A 41 -6.09 -24.53 7.33
N ASP A 42 -5.39 -25.59 6.94
CA ASP A 42 -5.38 -26.87 7.69
C ASP A 42 -4.82 -26.70 9.12
N TYR A 43 -3.81 -25.86 9.28
CA TYR A 43 -3.24 -25.56 10.59
C TYR A 43 -4.20 -24.77 11.46
N TYR A 44 -4.75 -23.64 10.93
CA TYR A 44 -5.58 -22.74 11.71
C TYR A 44 -7.01 -23.27 11.94
N MET A 45 -7.50 -24.14 11.10
CA MET A 45 -8.75 -24.89 11.39
C MET A 45 -8.57 -25.84 12.57
N LYS A 46 -7.38 -26.44 12.73
CA LYS A 46 -7.06 -27.32 13.86
C LYS A 46 -6.74 -26.52 15.14
N TYR A 47 -6.13 -25.34 15.00
CA TYR A 47 -5.71 -24.49 16.12
C TYR A 47 -6.23 -23.05 15.96
N PRO A 48 -7.55 -22.80 16.06
CA PRO A 48 -8.15 -21.49 15.74
C PRO A 48 -7.67 -20.37 16.65
N TRP A 49 -7.29 -20.67 17.90
CA TRP A 49 -6.75 -19.67 18.82
C TRP A 49 -5.39 -19.11 18.41
N ASP A 50 -4.63 -19.81 17.57
CA ASP A 50 -3.33 -19.36 17.07
C ASP A 50 -3.46 -18.25 16.00
N ILE A 51 -4.67 -17.94 15.55
CA ILE A 51 -4.95 -16.75 14.74
C ILE A 51 -4.59 -15.46 15.52
N ILE A 52 -4.90 -15.46 16.82
CA ILE A 52 -4.74 -14.26 17.69
C ILE A 52 -3.46 -14.32 18.49
N LYS A 53 -2.98 -15.54 18.84
CA LYS A 53 -1.79 -15.70 19.68
C LYS A 53 -0.51 -15.37 18.92
N PRO A 54 0.42 -14.59 19.51
CA PRO A 54 1.75 -14.35 18.96
C PRO A 54 2.77 -15.44 19.29
N TRP A 55 2.35 -16.57 19.84
CA TRP A 55 3.21 -17.73 20.18
C TRP A 55 2.55 -19.02 19.71
N ARG A 56 3.38 -20.02 19.39
CA ARG A 56 2.96 -21.41 19.15
C ARG A 56 3.33 -22.25 20.38
N GLY A 57 2.50 -23.25 20.67
CA GLY A 57 2.67 -24.12 21.83
C GLY A 57 1.91 -23.69 23.08
N VAL A 58 2.21 -24.35 24.22
CA VAL A 58 1.55 -24.12 25.51
C VAL A 58 2.45 -23.25 26.39
N LEU A 59 1.90 -22.13 26.89
CA LEU A 59 2.62 -21.25 27.81
C LEU A 59 3.07 -22.01 29.05
N GLY A 60 4.35 -21.86 29.40
CA GLY A 60 4.96 -22.56 30.54
C GLY A 60 5.54 -23.94 30.23
N GLN A 61 5.36 -24.49 29.04
CA GLN A 61 5.93 -25.79 28.64
C GLN A 61 6.84 -25.67 27.41
N ASN A 62 6.28 -25.37 26.24
CA ASN A 62 6.98 -25.36 24.96
C ASN A 62 6.58 -24.17 24.07
N ALA A 63 6.15 -23.09 24.69
CA ALA A 63 5.75 -21.89 23.95
C ALA A 63 6.97 -21.21 23.29
N VAL A 64 6.90 -21.04 21.97
CA VAL A 64 7.88 -20.29 21.20
C VAL A 64 7.20 -19.03 20.70
N PHE A 65 7.76 -17.87 21.02
CA PHE A 65 7.29 -16.59 20.52
C PHE A 65 7.62 -16.48 19.03
N VAL A 66 6.61 -16.47 18.20
CA VAL A 66 6.72 -16.39 16.73
C VAL A 66 6.30 -15.02 16.20
N GLY A 67 5.79 -14.16 17.07
CA GLY A 67 5.17 -12.89 16.68
C GLY A 67 3.95 -13.12 15.78
N TYR A 68 3.58 -12.10 15.04
CA TYR A 68 2.53 -12.21 14.01
C TYR A 68 3.15 -12.54 12.64
N GLN A 69 3.93 -13.63 12.57
CA GLN A 69 4.43 -14.14 11.30
C GLN A 69 3.26 -14.58 10.42
N GLY A 70 3.43 -14.42 9.11
CA GLY A 70 2.37 -14.76 8.16
C GLY A 70 1.32 -13.65 8.06
N MET A 71 1.69 -12.56 7.41
CA MET A 71 0.81 -11.47 7.01
C MET A 71 0.67 -11.47 5.48
N SER A 72 -0.56 -11.53 4.99
CA SER A 72 -0.83 -11.45 3.55
C SER A 72 -0.98 -9.99 3.12
N GLY A 73 -0.14 -9.55 2.17
CA GLY A 73 -0.27 -8.21 1.58
C GLY A 73 -1.61 -7.99 0.88
N HIS A 74 -2.14 -9.01 0.21
CA HIS A 74 -3.47 -8.96 -0.42
C HIS A 74 -4.58 -8.83 0.62
N GLY A 75 -4.48 -9.60 1.71
CA GLY A 75 -5.42 -9.51 2.83
C GLY A 75 -5.39 -8.14 3.48
N SER A 76 -4.21 -7.57 3.71
CA SER A 76 -4.06 -6.22 4.24
C SER A 76 -4.70 -5.17 3.32
N ALA A 77 -4.53 -5.27 2.01
CA ALA A 77 -5.15 -4.35 1.06
C ALA A 77 -6.68 -4.43 1.10
N ILE A 78 -7.24 -5.64 1.08
CA ILE A 78 -8.69 -5.85 1.21
C ILE A 78 -9.20 -5.31 2.56
N GLY A 79 -8.49 -5.60 3.65
CA GLY A 79 -8.84 -5.12 4.98
C GLY A 79 -8.86 -3.60 5.09
N ILE A 80 -7.90 -2.90 4.48
CA ILE A 80 -7.88 -1.43 4.41
C ILE A 80 -9.11 -0.92 3.64
N VAL A 81 -9.42 -1.49 2.48
CA VAL A 81 -10.58 -1.06 1.68
C VAL A 81 -11.87 -1.23 2.47
N LEU A 82 -12.06 -2.38 3.13
CA LEU A 82 -13.23 -2.63 3.98
C LEU A 82 -13.28 -1.67 5.17
N ALA A 83 -12.15 -1.39 5.82
CA ALA A 83 -12.07 -0.44 6.93
C ALA A 83 -12.48 0.98 6.51
N ILE A 84 -12.01 1.44 5.34
CA ILE A 84 -12.39 2.73 4.78
C ILE A 84 -13.89 2.76 4.47
N ALA A 85 -14.43 1.70 3.86
CA ALA A 85 -15.86 1.60 3.56
C ALA A 85 -16.71 1.65 4.84
N LEU A 86 -16.36 0.86 5.87
CA LEU A 86 -17.05 0.86 7.16
C LEU A 86 -16.98 2.23 7.85
N ASN A 87 -15.81 2.87 7.84
CA ASN A 87 -15.67 4.21 8.42
C ASN A 87 -16.47 5.24 7.62
N SER A 88 -16.52 5.12 6.28
CA SER A 88 -17.36 5.96 5.42
C SER A 88 -18.86 5.84 5.77
N LEU A 89 -19.34 4.62 5.96
CA LEU A 89 -20.73 4.37 6.38
C LEU A 89 -21.03 4.94 7.77
N ARG A 90 -20.07 4.84 8.69
CA ARG A 90 -20.22 5.34 10.07
C ARG A 90 -20.25 6.86 10.15
N THR A 91 -19.37 7.53 9.41
CA THR A 91 -19.15 8.99 9.52
C THR A 91 -19.91 9.80 8.47
N GLY A 92 -20.48 9.13 7.45
CA GLY A 92 -21.05 9.80 6.27
C GLY A 92 -20.00 10.44 5.37
N THR A 93 -18.69 10.28 5.67
CA THR A 93 -17.59 10.83 4.88
C THR A 93 -17.41 10.03 3.60
N SER A 94 -17.28 10.71 2.46
CA SER A 94 -17.09 10.05 1.17
C SER A 94 -15.85 9.14 1.17
N MET A 95 -16.05 7.86 0.81
CA MET A 95 -14.96 6.88 0.69
C MET A 95 -13.88 7.36 -0.28
N ILE A 96 -14.25 7.90 -1.44
CA ILE A 96 -13.30 8.37 -2.45
C ILE A 96 -12.48 9.56 -1.93
N TRP A 97 -13.09 10.44 -1.12
CA TRP A 97 -12.37 11.53 -0.47
C TRP A 97 -11.30 11.00 0.49
N MET A 98 -11.64 10.00 1.31
CA MET A 98 -10.71 9.36 2.24
C MET A 98 -9.53 8.71 1.50
N VAL A 99 -9.84 7.95 0.44
CA VAL A 99 -8.82 7.26 -0.37
C VAL A 99 -7.90 8.26 -1.06
N ASP A 100 -8.42 9.36 -1.60
CA ASP A 100 -7.60 10.44 -2.18
C ASP A 100 -6.56 10.98 -1.18
N ARG A 101 -6.97 11.21 0.07
CA ARG A 101 -6.06 11.77 1.10
C ARG A 101 -5.02 10.77 1.57
N ILE A 102 -5.39 9.49 1.70
CA ILE A 102 -4.44 8.41 2.00
C ILE A 102 -3.46 8.22 0.86
N ALA A 103 -3.91 8.29 -0.38
CA ALA A 103 -3.08 8.11 -1.57
C ALA A 103 -1.87 9.05 -1.59
N ILE A 104 -1.99 10.27 -1.04
CA ILE A 104 -0.86 11.21 -0.93
C ILE A 104 0.29 10.59 -0.12
N PHE A 105 -0.02 9.88 0.96
CA PHE A 105 0.96 9.33 1.90
C PHE A 105 1.39 7.90 1.55
N GLY A 106 0.63 7.21 0.70
CA GLY A 106 0.91 5.84 0.26
C GLY A 106 2.34 5.64 -0.25
N PRO A 107 2.87 6.49 -1.15
CA PRO A 107 4.24 6.39 -1.63
C PRO A 107 5.28 6.54 -0.51
N LEU A 108 5.06 7.42 0.46
CA LEU A 108 5.99 7.58 1.59
C LEU A 108 6.04 6.32 2.45
N ILE A 109 4.89 5.71 2.74
CA ILE A 109 4.81 4.42 3.44
C ILE A 109 5.52 3.35 2.61
N GLY A 110 5.27 3.32 1.30
CA GLY A 110 5.95 2.43 0.36
C GLY A 110 7.48 2.57 0.40
N ALA A 111 8.00 3.79 0.51
CA ALA A 111 9.44 4.04 0.63
C ALA A 111 10.03 3.38 1.89
N PHE A 112 9.38 3.51 3.05
CA PHE A 112 9.82 2.84 4.27
C PHE A 112 9.77 1.31 4.17
N VAL A 113 8.75 0.77 3.51
CA VAL A 113 8.66 -0.67 3.23
C VAL A 113 9.85 -1.12 2.37
N ARG A 114 10.23 -0.34 1.33
CA ARG A 114 11.39 -0.67 0.49
C ARG A 114 12.70 -0.63 1.27
N ILE A 115 12.87 0.31 2.18
CA ILE A 115 14.02 0.34 3.08
C ILE A 115 14.03 -0.92 3.98
N GLY A 116 12.88 -1.33 4.51
CA GLY A 116 12.76 -2.59 5.26
C GLY A 116 13.16 -3.82 4.43
N ASN A 117 12.70 -3.91 3.17
CA ASN A 117 13.10 -4.98 2.25
C ASN A 117 14.61 -5.01 1.97
N LEU A 118 15.27 -3.83 1.93
CA LEU A 118 16.72 -3.75 1.78
C LEU A 118 17.44 -4.45 2.94
N PHE A 119 17.08 -4.10 4.19
CA PHE A 119 17.66 -4.71 5.39
C PHE A 119 17.36 -6.21 5.50
N ASN A 120 16.20 -6.63 5.03
CA ASN A 120 15.80 -8.04 5.02
C ASN A 120 16.40 -8.83 3.86
N SER A 121 17.11 -8.19 2.92
CA SER A 121 17.59 -8.83 1.68
C SER A 121 16.46 -9.45 0.85
N GLU A 122 15.32 -8.76 0.77
CA GLU A 122 14.13 -9.16 0.01
C GLU A 122 14.02 -8.35 -1.29
N ILE A 123 13.32 -8.90 -2.29
CA ILE A 123 13.01 -8.23 -3.57
C ILE A 123 14.28 -7.72 -4.26
N LEU A 124 15.19 -8.65 -4.52
CA LEU A 124 16.53 -8.35 -5.01
C LEU A 124 16.54 -7.88 -6.47
N GLY A 125 17.50 -7.04 -6.79
CA GLY A 125 17.83 -6.69 -8.16
C GLY A 125 18.62 -7.77 -8.90
N LYS A 126 18.73 -7.61 -10.21
CA LYS A 126 19.64 -8.40 -11.08
C LYS A 126 21.08 -8.21 -10.61
N THR A 127 21.94 -9.17 -10.96
CA THR A 127 23.39 -9.06 -10.76
C THR A 127 23.93 -7.84 -11.51
N SER A 128 24.90 -7.16 -10.90
CA SER A 128 25.44 -5.90 -11.45
C SER A 128 26.87 -5.69 -11.01
N GLU A 129 27.70 -5.20 -11.92
CA GLU A 129 29.10 -4.81 -11.68
C GLU A 129 29.24 -3.30 -11.44
N LEU A 130 28.13 -2.58 -11.30
CA LEU A 130 28.16 -1.14 -11.07
C LEU A 130 28.82 -0.78 -9.73
N PRO A 131 29.50 0.39 -9.63
CA PRO A 131 30.21 0.78 -8.41
C PRO A 131 29.35 0.87 -7.15
N TRP A 132 28.03 1.03 -7.32
CA TRP A 132 27.04 1.10 -6.24
C TRP A 132 26.22 -0.18 -6.09
N ALA A 133 26.63 -1.29 -6.66
CA ALA A 133 26.00 -2.58 -6.44
C ALA A 133 26.19 -3.05 -4.99
N PHE A 134 25.16 -3.63 -4.41
CA PHE A 134 25.16 -4.08 -3.02
C PHE A 134 25.32 -5.59 -2.93
N LEU A 135 26.08 -6.01 -1.91
CA LEU A 135 26.14 -7.39 -1.47
C LEU A 135 25.01 -7.63 -0.44
N PHE A 136 24.18 -8.60 -0.70
CA PHE A 136 23.09 -8.98 0.19
C PHE A 136 23.46 -10.27 0.94
N PRO A 137 23.79 -10.21 2.25
CA PRO A 137 24.32 -11.36 2.99
C PRO A 137 23.43 -12.60 2.95
N ARG A 138 22.11 -12.39 2.92
CA ARG A 138 21.12 -13.50 2.89
C ARG A 138 20.89 -14.07 1.49
N ALA A 139 21.43 -13.46 0.44
CA ALA A 139 21.19 -13.84 -0.96
C ALA A 139 22.48 -14.24 -1.71
N GLY A 140 23.54 -14.53 -0.96
CA GLY A 140 24.85 -14.90 -1.52
C GLY A 140 25.78 -13.70 -1.71
N HIS A 141 27.02 -13.99 -2.14
CA HIS A 141 28.09 -12.98 -2.29
C HIS A 141 28.19 -12.36 -3.69
N VAL A 142 27.05 -12.27 -4.40
CA VAL A 142 27.02 -11.69 -5.74
C VAL A 142 26.47 -10.26 -5.67
N PRO A 143 27.21 -9.24 -6.20
CA PRO A 143 26.72 -7.87 -6.21
C PRO A 143 25.48 -7.73 -7.07
N ARG A 144 24.49 -6.94 -6.60
CA ARG A 144 23.19 -6.74 -7.24
C ARG A 144 22.77 -5.28 -7.22
N HIS A 145 21.91 -4.91 -8.16
CA HIS A 145 21.24 -3.62 -8.10
C HIS A 145 20.45 -3.47 -6.79
N PRO A 146 20.68 -2.40 -6.00
CA PRO A 146 19.86 -2.09 -4.82
C PRO A 146 18.53 -1.48 -5.24
N VAL A 147 17.68 -2.27 -5.90
CA VAL A 147 16.39 -1.82 -6.47
C VAL A 147 15.47 -1.26 -5.41
N GLN A 148 15.59 -1.75 -4.17
CA GLN A 148 14.85 -1.25 -3.02
C GLN A 148 15.13 0.23 -2.76
N LEU A 149 16.40 0.66 -2.89
CA LEU A 149 16.79 2.07 -2.76
C LEU A 149 16.26 2.91 -3.93
N TYR A 150 16.30 2.38 -5.15
CA TYR A 150 15.75 3.07 -6.32
C TYR A 150 14.25 3.31 -6.14
N GLU A 151 13.52 2.27 -5.73
CA GLU A 151 12.09 2.38 -5.46
C GLU A 151 11.80 3.34 -4.29
N ALA A 152 12.56 3.26 -3.20
CA ALA A 152 12.39 4.15 -2.05
C ALA A 152 12.57 5.62 -2.44
N LEU A 153 13.63 5.94 -3.18
CA LEU A 153 13.89 7.31 -3.64
C LEU A 153 12.77 7.83 -4.56
N VAL A 154 12.37 7.01 -5.53
CA VAL A 154 11.27 7.36 -6.46
C VAL A 154 9.97 7.57 -5.69
N TYR A 155 9.67 6.75 -4.70
CA TYR A 155 8.47 6.89 -3.88
C TYR A 155 8.48 8.16 -3.02
N VAL A 156 9.62 8.58 -2.49
CA VAL A 156 9.74 9.88 -1.81
C VAL A 156 9.48 11.03 -2.79
N ILE A 157 10.01 10.96 -4.00
CA ILE A 157 9.75 11.96 -5.05
C ILE A 157 8.25 12.00 -5.39
N ILE A 158 7.62 10.83 -5.57
CA ILE A 158 6.18 10.74 -5.86
C ILE A 158 5.36 11.33 -4.71
N PHE A 159 5.73 11.09 -3.45
CA PHE A 159 5.07 11.71 -2.31
C PHE A 159 5.13 13.25 -2.39
N ILE A 160 6.31 13.82 -2.66
CA ILE A 160 6.50 15.27 -2.79
C ILE A 160 5.65 15.83 -3.94
N LEU A 161 5.64 15.16 -5.09
CA LEU A 161 4.85 15.55 -6.26
C LEU A 161 3.35 15.48 -5.96
N SER A 162 2.89 14.42 -5.29
CA SER A 162 1.49 14.21 -4.92
C SER A 162 1.01 15.27 -3.93
N TYR A 163 1.85 15.61 -2.96
CA TYR A 163 1.54 16.66 -2.00
C TYR A 163 1.50 18.07 -2.66
N ARG A 164 2.41 18.35 -3.59
CA ARG A 164 2.39 19.58 -4.38
C ARG A 164 1.17 19.65 -5.30
N PHE A 165 0.83 18.54 -5.95
CA PHE A 165 -0.36 18.44 -6.79
C PHE A 165 -1.63 18.73 -5.98
N TYR A 166 -1.76 18.09 -4.81
CA TYR A 166 -2.84 18.36 -3.87
C TYR A 166 -2.90 19.85 -3.49
N LYS A 167 -1.78 20.46 -3.09
CA LYS A 167 -1.76 21.90 -2.73
C LYS A 167 -2.21 22.82 -3.86
N LYS A 168 -1.80 22.52 -5.09
CA LYS A 168 -2.17 23.29 -6.29
C LYS A 168 -3.66 23.16 -6.61
N ARG A 169 -4.26 22.01 -6.32
CA ARG A 169 -5.65 21.68 -6.63
C ARG A 169 -6.60 21.86 -5.46
N ALA A 170 -6.11 22.17 -4.27
CA ALA A 170 -6.91 22.24 -3.07
C ALA A 170 -8.17 23.10 -3.23
N GLY A 171 -9.33 22.50 -2.99
CA GLY A 171 -10.65 23.10 -3.18
C GLY A 171 -11.21 23.05 -4.61
N SER A 172 -10.44 22.58 -5.59
CA SER A 172 -10.88 22.38 -6.98
C SER A 172 -10.63 20.95 -7.47
N GLU A 173 -10.14 20.06 -6.59
CA GLU A 173 -9.89 18.67 -6.94
C GLU A 173 -11.20 17.89 -7.18
N ARG A 174 -11.15 17.03 -8.17
CA ARG A 174 -12.23 16.11 -8.48
C ARG A 174 -12.08 14.84 -7.64
N PRO A 175 -13.18 14.22 -7.20
CA PRO A 175 -13.10 12.96 -6.47
C PRO A 175 -12.34 11.89 -7.25
N GLY A 176 -11.29 11.32 -6.66
CA GLY A 176 -10.41 10.32 -7.27
C GLY A 176 -9.26 10.91 -8.11
N GLU A 177 -9.17 12.23 -8.29
CA GLU A 177 -8.13 12.86 -9.10
C GLU A 177 -6.74 12.67 -8.49
N ILE A 178 -6.63 12.81 -7.17
CA ILE A 178 -5.36 12.63 -6.46
C ILE A 178 -4.95 11.16 -6.48
N LEU A 179 -5.89 10.25 -6.21
CA LEU A 179 -5.65 8.81 -6.33
C LEU A 179 -5.18 8.45 -7.74
N GLY A 180 -5.86 8.96 -8.78
CA GLY A 180 -5.48 8.74 -10.17
C GLY A 180 -4.05 9.20 -10.46
N PHE A 181 -3.67 10.39 -10.01
CA PHE A 181 -2.31 10.92 -10.16
C PHE A 181 -1.27 10.03 -9.49
N VAL A 182 -1.53 9.61 -8.25
CA VAL A 182 -0.62 8.73 -7.49
C VAL A 182 -0.50 7.35 -8.14
N LEU A 183 -1.62 6.75 -8.55
CA LEU A 183 -1.61 5.44 -9.22
C LEU A 183 -0.76 5.47 -10.50
N VAL A 184 -0.95 6.49 -11.35
CA VAL A 184 -0.14 6.62 -12.58
C VAL A 184 1.34 6.69 -12.24
N LEU A 185 1.75 7.56 -11.32
CA LEU A 185 3.17 7.74 -11.00
C LEU A 185 3.79 6.50 -10.34
N VAL A 186 3.10 5.90 -9.36
CA VAL A 186 3.60 4.72 -8.64
C VAL A 186 3.72 3.52 -9.59
N TYR A 187 2.68 3.21 -10.36
CA TYR A 187 2.71 2.00 -11.19
C TYR A 187 3.51 2.18 -12.46
N PHE A 188 3.62 3.40 -13.00
CA PHE A 188 4.54 3.69 -14.08
C PHE A 188 6.00 3.56 -13.63
N SER A 189 6.37 4.13 -12.49
CA SER A 189 7.72 3.97 -11.94
C SER A 189 8.02 2.50 -11.61
N ARG A 190 7.05 1.77 -11.05
CA ARG A 190 7.18 0.33 -10.78
C ARG A 190 7.40 -0.45 -12.08
N PHE A 191 6.67 -0.13 -13.15
CA PHE A 191 6.85 -0.75 -14.46
C PHE A 191 8.30 -0.55 -14.96
N LEU A 192 8.85 0.66 -14.84
CA LEU A 192 10.23 0.94 -15.27
C LEU A 192 11.27 0.25 -14.37
N LEU A 193 11.09 0.27 -13.06
CA LEU A 193 12.06 -0.31 -12.12
C LEU A 193 12.03 -1.85 -12.11
N GLU A 194 10.96 -2.47 -12.58
CA GLU A 194 10.85 -3.92 -12.70
C GLU A 194 11.92 -4.51 -13.65
N PHE A 195 12.41 -3.75 -14.64
CA PHE A 195 13.49 -4.19 -15.51
C PHE A 195 14.81 -4.47 -14.77
N PHE A 196 15.02 -3.85 -13.62
CA PHE A 196 16.21 -4.04 -12.78
C PHE A 196 16.05 -5.16 -11.74
N LYS A 197 14.84 -5.71 -11.56
CA LYS A 197 14.57 -6.77 -10.58
C LYS A 197 14.95 -8.15 -11.12
N ALA A 198 15.45 -8.97 -10.22
CA ALA A 198 15.58 -10.40 -10.47
C ALA A 198 14.18 -11.06 -10.51
N LYS A 199 14.02 -12.14 -11.24
CA LYS A 199 12.81 -12.95 -11.25
C LYS A 199 12.55 -13.48 -9.83
N GLN A 200 11.33 -13.32 -9.34
CA GLN A 200 10.98 -13.64 -7.95
C GLN A 200 10.24 -14.97 -7.80
N SER A 201 9.68 -15.49 -8.89
CA SER A 201 8.95 -16.75 -8.88
C SER A 201 9.31 -17.64 -10.06
N ALA A 202 9.12 -18.95 -9.89
CA ALA A 202 9.30 -19.91 -10.96
C ALA A 202 8.35 -19.66 -12.16
N VAL A 203 7.19 -19.07 -11.91
CA VAL A 203 6.20 -18.72 -12.94
C VAL A 203 6.75 -17.66 -13.91
N GLU A 204 7.65 -16.81 -13.45
CA GLU A 204 8.26 -15.77 -14.30
C GLU A 204 9.36 -16.33 -15.21
N THR A 205 9.77 -17.59 -15.00
CA THR A 205 10.79 -18.25 -15.82
C THR A 205 10.23 -18.51 -17.22
N GLY A 206 10.79 -17.83 -18.22
CA GLY A 206 10.29 -17.89 -19.61
C GLY A 206 9.37 -16.75 -20.05
N MET A 207 8.89 -15.90 -19.13
CA MET A 207 8.12 -14.73 -19.49
C MET A 207 9.03 -13.58 -19.95
N ALA A 208 8.61 -12.85 -21.00
CA ALA A 208 9.28 -11.64 -21.47
C ALA A 208 9.13 -10.48 -20.48
N PHE A 209 7.98 -10.40 -19.81
CA PHE A 209 7.66 -9.42 -18.78
C PHE A 209 7.41 -10.12 -17.46
N ASN A 210 7.99 -9.62 -16.37
CA ASN A 210 7.72 -10.11 -15.02
C ASN A 210 6.28 -9.76 -14.61
N MET A 211 5.76 -10.46 -13.59
CA MET A 211 4.44 -10.18 -13.03
C MET A 211 4.24 -8.72 -12.60
N GLY A 212 5.32 -8.06 -12.15
CA GLY A 212 5.29 -6.64 -11.80
C GLY A 212 4.95 -5.72 -12.97
N HIS A 213 5.40 -6.02 -14.19
CA HIS A 213 5.01 -5.28 -15.40
C HIS A 213 3.51 -5.47 -15.69
N LEU A 214 3.06 -6.73 -15.74
CA LEU A 214 1.66 -7.05 -16.08
C LEU A 214 0.67 -6.46 -15.07
N LEU A 215 0.99 -6.57 -13.78
CA LEU A 215 0.14 -6.02 -12.72
C LEU A 215 0.14 -4.48 -12.68
N SER A 216 1.17 -3.83 -13.21
CA SER A 216 1.22 -2.36 -13.25
C SER A 216 0.27 -1.75 -14.26
N ILE A 217 0.05 -2.41 -15.41
CA ILE A 217 -0.76 -1.89 -16.51
C ILE A 217 -2.21 -1.55 -16.09
N PRO A 218 -2.97 -2.45 -15.44
CA PRO A 218 -4.33 -2.16 -15.01
C PRO A 218 -4.42 -0.94 -14.09
N PHE A 219 -3.48 -0.81 -13.16
CA PHE A 219 -3.47 0.33 -12.22
C PHE A 219 -3.11 1.65 -12.89
N ILE A 220 -2.22 1.64 -13.90
CA ILE A 220 -1.95 2.82 -14.73
C ILE A 220 -3.22 3.24 -15.45
N LEU A 221 -3.93 2.30 -16.10
CA LEU A 221 -5.17 2.58 -16.82
C LEU A 221 -6.26 3.14 -15.89
N ILE A 222 -6.48 2.52 -14.74
CA ILE A 222 -7.40 3.03 -13.72
C ILE A 222 -7.00 4.44 -13.29
N GLY A 223 -5.71 4.66 -13.03
CA GLY A 223 -5.19 5.97 -12.67
C GLY A 223 -5.46 7.03 -13.74
N LEU A 224 -5.24 6.72 -15.01
CA LEU A 224 -5.53 7.62 -16.13
C LEU A 224 -7.03 7.92 -16.23
N VAL A 225 -7.89 6.91 -16.12
CA VAL A 225 -9.35 7.11 -16.12
C VAL A 225 -9.77 8.05 -14.99
N LEU A 226 -9.28 7.85 -13.76
CA LEU A 226 -9.60 8.71 -12.63
C LEU A 226 -9.08 10.15 -12.84
N LEU A 227 -7.89 10.28 -13.41
CA LEU A 227 -7.24 11.58 -13.62
C LEU A 227 -7.93 12.41 -14.70
N PHE A 228 -8.40 11.78 -15.78
CA PHE A 228 -8.99 12.46 -16.93
C PHE A 228 -10.51 12.37 -17.00
N ARG A 229 -11.16 11.68 -16.05
CA ARG A 229 -12.62 11.55 -16.02
C ARG A 229 -13.31 12.92 -16.05
N PRO A 230 -14.24 13.17 -17.01
CA PRO A 230 -14.98 14.41 -17.04
C PRO A 230 -15.89 14.53 -15.81
N PHE A 231 -15.71 15.58 -15.02
CA PHE A 231 -16.53 15.84 -13.83
C PHE A 231 -17.73 16.72 -14.23
N ARG A 232 -18.93 16.18 -14.19
CA ARG A 232 -20.16 16.97 -14.31
C ARG A 232 -20.47 17.63 -12.96
N ARG A 233 -20.14 18.91 -12.87
CA ARG A 233 -20.32 19.74 -11.65
C ARG A 233 -21.78 19.87 -11.18
N GLU A 234 -22.75 19.67 -12.08
CA GLU A 234 -24.18 19.91 -11.80
C GLU A 234 -24.84 18.99 -10.76
N LYS A 235 -24.35 17.77 -10.59
CA LYS A 235 -24.93 16.84 -9.60
C LYS A 235 -24.42 17.02 -8.16
N ALA A 236 -23.26 17.59 -7.98
CA ALA A 236 -22.67 17.80 -6.64
C ALA A 236 -23.36 18.95 -5.88
N LEU A 237 -23.83 19.98 -6.59
CA LEU A 237 -24.54 21.11 -6.00
C LEU A 237 -25.99 20.77 -5.61
N LYS A 238 -26.62 19.79 -6.28
CA LYS A 238 -28.01 19.37 -5.95
C LYS A 238 -28.11 18.40 -4.76
N ASN A 239 -27.03 17.73 -4.39
CA ASN A 239 -27.06 16.71 -3.33
C ASN A 239 -26.57 17.21 -1.97
N GLY A 240 -26.31 18.51 -1.79
CA GLY A 240 -25.97 19.09 -0.47
C GLY A 240 -24.78 18.44 0.25
N ALA A 241 -23.90 17.73 -0.48
CA ALA A 241 -22.88 16.86 0.09
C ALA A 241 -21.62 17.61 0.60
N TYR A 242 -21.63 18.96 0.55
CA TYR A 242 -20.51 19.77 1.01
C TYR A 242 -20.90 20.92 1.95
N GLU A 243 -22.18 20.95 2.37
CA GLU A 243 -22.63 21.83 3.46
C GLU A 243 -23.19 20.96 4.59
N LYS A 244 -22.30 20.55 5.48
CA LYS A 244 -22.53 20.46 6.93
C LYS A 244 -21.22 20.08 7.61
#